data_8fffad43a50fd3cb7e3375bc61ada585
#
_entry.id   8fffad43a50fd3cb7e3375bc61ada585
#
_cell.length_a   1.000
_cell.length_b   1.000
_cell.length_c   1.000
_cell.angle_alpha   90.00
_cell.angle_beta   90.00
_cell.angle_gamma   90.00
#
_symmetry.space_group_name_H-M   'P 1'
#
loop_
_entity.id
_entity.type
_entity.pdbx_description
1 polymer ?
#
loop_
_entity_poly.entity_id
_entity_poly.type
_entity_poly.pdbx_seq_one_letter_code
_entity_poly.pdbx_strand_id
1 'polypeptide(L)'
;KIRKFLQWCKYFKNSELPEFNRNVLEVLRQPLEDRRITISRIKSSIDYPASFTLVASMNPCPCGYYNHPTKACVCSPGQVQKYLNKISGPLLDRIDIQIEIIPVPFDKISDQRRGESSETIRERVIKARQIQEKRYAEYPGIYCNAQMNSKLLSLFARPDDKGLTLLKNAMDRLNLSARAYDRILKVSRTIADLE
;
A
#
# COMPACT_ATOMS: atom_id res chain seq x y z
N LYS A 1 -18.40 6.20 22.00
CA LYS A 1 -18.17 4.81 21.56
C LYS A 1 -17.69 4.75 20.09
N ILE A 2 -18.23 5.56 19.18
CA ILE A 2 -17.83 5.63 17.76
C ILE A 2 -16.36 6.09 17.60
N ARG A 3 -15.87 7.04 18.40
CA ARG A 3 -14.46 7.49 18.36
C ARG A 3 -13.46 6.38 18.72
N LYS A 4 -13.78 5.47 19.65
CA LYS A 4 -12.93 4.31 19.99
C LYS A 4 -12.91 3.26 18.87
N PHE A 5 -14.02 3.07 18.16
CA PHE A 5 -14.10 2.14 17.02
C PHE A 5 -13.26 2.62 15.83
N LEU A 6 -13.30 3.93 15.52
CA LEU A 6 -12.47 4.55 14.47
C LEU A 6 -10.96 4.51 14.79
N GLN A 7 -10.59 4.43 16.06
CA GLN A 7 -9.19 4.34 16.48
C GLN A 7 -8.64 2.91 16.33
N TRP A 8 -9.50 1.89 16.30
CA TRP A 8 -9.13 0.48 16.11
C TRP A 8 -8.91 0.10 14.63
N CYS A 9 -9.54 0.79 13.69
CA CYS A 9 -9.47 0.51 12.28
C CYS A 9 -8.33 1.19 11.51
N LYS A 10 -7.38 1.87 12.20
CA LYS A 10 -6.36 2.66 11.51
C LYS A 10 -5.24 1.84 10.88
N TYR A 11 -4.86 0.72 11.48
CA TYR A 11 -3.75 -0.09 10.99
C TYR A 11 -4.07 -1.58 11.13
N PHE A 12 -4.05 -2.28 10.02
CA PHE A 12 -4.02 -3.74 10.01
C PHE A 12 -2.57 -4.18 9.78
N LYS A 13 -1.87 -4.56 10.86
CA LYS A 13 -0.49 -5.04 10.80
C LYS A 13 -0.51 -6.56 10.67
N ASN A 14 0.08 -7.06 9.62
CA ASN A 14 0.20 -8.48 9.37
C ASN A 14 1.66 -8.86 9.11
N SER A 15 2.24 -9.64 9.99
CA SER A 15 3.52 -10.32 9.76
C SER A 15 3.24 -11.67 9.12
N GLU A 16 4.01 -12.07 8.12
CA GLU A 16 3.86 -13.36 7.41
C GLU A 16 2.55 -13.46 6.62
N LEU A 17 2.32 -12.49 5.72
CA LEU A 17 1.12 -12.43 4.87
C LEU A 17 0.79 -13.78 4.18
N PRO A 18 1.74 -14.56 3.64
CA PRO A 18 1.46 -15.84 2.99
C PRO A 18 1.03 -16.97 3.94
N GLU A 19 1.10 -16.79 5.25
CA GLU A 19 0.64 -17.79 6.22
C GLU A 19 -0.87 -17.77 6.43
N PHE A 20 -1.54 -16.70 5.99
CA PHE A 20 -2.99 -16.62 6.05
C PHE A 20 -3.65 -17.48 4.98
N ASN A 21 -4.83 -18.00 5.32
CA ASN A 21 -5.65 -18.70 4.35
C ASN A 21 -5.98 -17.76 3.18
N ARG A 22 -5.85 -18.28 1.95
CA ARG A 22 -6.10 -17.52 0.73
C ARG A 22 -7.49 -16.85 0.73
N ASN A 23 -8.52 -17.55 1.21
CA ASN A 23 -9.86 -16.99 1.28
C ASN A 23 -9.95 -15.76 2.19
N VAL A 24 -9.20 -15.74 3.30
CA VAL A 24 -9.12 -14.59 4.22
C VAL A 24 -8.44 -13.41 3.53
N LEU A 25 -7.37 -13.66 2.78
CA LEU A 25 -6.68 -12.61 2.02
C LEU A 25 -7.57 -12.02 0.91
N GLU A 26 -8.34 -12.86 0.22
CA GLU A 26 -9.25 -12.39 -0.83
C GLU A 26 -10.38 -11.49 -0.30
N VAL A 27 -10.84 -11.71 0.93
CA VAL A 27 -11.85 -10.85 1.58
C VAL A 27 -11.34 -9.42 1.81
N LEU A 28 -10.01 -9.23 1.96
CA LEU A 28 -9.42 -7.88 2.12
C LEU A 28 -9.55 -7.01 0.86
N ARG A 29 -9.81 -7.59 -0.30
CA ARG A 29 -9.87 -6.86 -1.57
C ARG A 29 -10.94 -5.79 -1.58
N GLN A 30 -12.14 -6.10 -1.08
CA GLN A 30 -13.24 -5.15 -1.04
C GLN A 30 -12.95 -3.96 -0.11
N PRO A 31 -12.63 -4.16 1.17
CA PRO A 31 -12.39 -3.02 2.07
C PRO A 31 -11.16 -2.18 1.70
N LEU A 32 -10.15 -2.75 1.05
CA LEU A 32 -9.01 -1.98 0.54
C LEU A 32 -9.40 -1.04 -0.60
N GLU A 33 -10.39 -1.41 -1.42
CA GLU A 33 -10.86 -0.60 -2.55
C GLU A 33 -12.01 0.33 -2.13
N ASP A 34 -13.06 -0.25 -1.56
CA ASP A 34 -14.34 0.44 -1.29
C ASP A 34 -14.40 1.12 0.09
N ARG A 35 -13.46 0.79 0.99
CA ARG A 35 -13.41 1.25 2.41
C ARG A 35 -14.66 0.92 3.20
N ARG A 36 -15.39 -0.09 2.76
CA ARG A 36 -16.58 -0.65 3.40
C ARG A 36 -16.63 -2.14 3.21
N ILE A 37 -17.36 -2.81 4.08
CA ILE A 37 -17.69 -4.23 3.97
C ILE A 37 -19.21 -4.34 3.95
N THR A 38 -19.74 -4.97 2.92
CA THR A 38 -21.17 -5.25 2.78
C THR A 38 -21.46 -6.67 3.23
N ILE A 39 -22.30 -6.83 4.24
CA ILE A 39 -22.79 -8.13 4.69
C ILE A 39 -24.24 -8.29 4.23
N SER A 40 -24.44 -9.16 3.24
CA SER A 40 -25.76 -9.46 2.69
C SER A 40 -26.32 -10.75 3.29
N ARG A 41 -27.55 -10.69 3.78
CA ARG A 41 -28.36 -11.83 4.22
C ARG A 41 -29.71 -11.82 3.49
N ILE A 42 -30.46 -12.93 3.54
CA ILE A 42 -31.70 -13.11 2.80
C ILE A 42 -32.71 -11.94 2.94
N LYS A 43 -32.74 -11.27 4.09
CA LYS A 43 -33.70 -10.19 4.38
C LYS A 43 -33.10 -8.79 4.51
N SER A 44 -31.74 -8.64 4.47
CA SER A 44 -31.09 -7.34 4.68
C SER A 44 -29.66 -7.33 4.17
N SER A 45 -29.22 -6.15 3.70
CA SER A 45 -27.82 -5.86 3.41
C SER A 45 -27.38 -4.70 4.28
N ILE A 46 -26.24 -4.84 4.96
CA ILE A 46 -25.73 -3.84 5.88
C ILE A 46 -24.29 -3.51 5.49
N ASP A 47 -24.00 -2.21 5.33
CA ASP A 47 -22.67 -1.70 5.05
C ASP A 47 -21.97 -1.27 6.35
N TYR A 48 -20.77 -1.76 6.55
CA TYR A 48 -19.90 -1.35 7.65
C TYR A 48 -18.71 -0.53 7.12
N PRO A 49 -18.38 0.61 7.73
CA PRO A 49 -17.17 1.35 7.37
C PRO A 49 -15.93 0.52 7.69
N ALA A 50 -15.02 0.39 6.73
CA ALA A 50 -13.80 -0.40 6.82
C ALA A 50 -12.60 0.35 6.22
N SER A 51 -12.41 1.60 6.63
CA SER A 51 -11.27 2.41 6.20
C SER A 51 -10.07 2.15 7.11
N PHE A 52 -9.05 1.46 6.60
CA PHE A 52 -7.82 1.14 7.31
C PHE A 52 -6.60 1.23 6.40
N THR A 53 -5.42 1.25 6.97
CA THR A 53 -4.15 1.08 6.25
C THR A 53 -3.64 -0.33 6.47
N LEU A 54 -3.38 -1.06 5.37
CA LEU A 54 -2.74 -2.37 5.42
C LEU A 54 -1.23 -2.20 5.46
N VAL A 55 -0.59 -2.74 6.50
CA VAL A 55 0.87 -2.91 6.57
C VAL A 55 1.15 -4.39 6.73
N ALA A 56 1.83 -4.98 5.77
CA ALA A 56 2.13 -6.41 5.74
C ALA A 56 3.60 -6.66 5.46
N SER A 57 4.12 -7.77 5.95
CA SER A 57 5.44 -8.27 5.61
C SER A 57 5.36 -9.73 5.18
N MET A 58 6.33 -10.15 4.38
CA MET A 58 6.49 -11.54 3.98
C MET A 58 7.96 -11.84 3.69
N ASN A 59 8.32 -13.10 3.82
CA ASN A 59 9.62 -13.60 3.37
C ASN A 59 9.61 -13.76 1.84
N PRO A 60 10.77 -13.76 1.17
CA PRO A 60 10.87 -14.00 -0.27
C PRO A 60 10.59 -15.45 -0.66
N CYS A 61 10.68 -16.38 0.29
CA CYS A 61 10.40 -17.81 0.10
C CYS A 61 10.23 -18.51 1.48
N PRO A 62 9.82 -19.78 1.56
CA PRO A 62 9.64 -20.50 2.83
C PRO A 62 10.87 -20.52 3.72
N CYS A 63 12.08 -20.62 3.17
CA CYS A 63 13.32 -20.60 3.97
C CYS A 63 13.84 -19.19 4.26
N GLY A 64 13.29 -18.13 3.62
CA GLY A 64 13.68 -16.74 3.82
C GLY A 64 14.94 -16.28 3.06
N TYR A 65 15.60 -17.15 2.28
CA TYR A 65 16.91 -16.84 1.68
C TYR A 65 16.90 -16.73 0.15
N TYR A 66 15.75 -16.68 -0.49
CA TYR A 66 15.67 -16.45 -1.92
C TYR A 66 16.22 -15.04 -2.25
N ASN A 67 17.15 -14.97 -3.21
CA ASN A 67 17.93 -13.76 -3.57
C ASN A 67 18.79 -13.16 -2.43
N HIS A 68 19.09 -13.94 -1.38
CA HIS A 68 19.96 -13.44 -0.31
C HIS A 68 21.42 -13.36 -0.79
N PRO A 69 22.14 -12.23 -0.53
CA PRO A 69 23.49 -12.00 -1.09
C PRO A 69 24.56 -12.99 -0.60
N THR A 70 24.41 -13.56 0.60
CA THR A 70 25.44 -14.38 1.25
C THR A 70 24.96 -15.78 1.68
N LYS A 71 23.66 -16.06 1.68
CA LYS A 71 23.10 -17.36 2.10
C LYS A 71 22.38 -18.02 0.95
N ALA A 72 22.66 -19.32 0.74
CA ALA A 72 22.00 -20.09 -0.29
C ALA A 72 20.54 -20.40 0.07
N CYS A 73 19.64 -20.21 -0.86
CA CYS A 73 18.26 -20.65 -0.75
C CYS A 73 18.18 -22.17 -0.97
N VAL A 74 17.52 -22.87 -0.06
CA VAL A 74 17.30 -24.32 -0.15
C VAL A 74 15.97 -24.72 -0.79
N CYS A 75 15.14 -23.74 -1.13
CA CYS A 75 13.84 -23.98 -1.77
C CYS A 75 14.01 -24.27 -3.26
N SER A 76 13.30 -25.27 -3.77
CA SER A 76 13.20 -25.47 -5.22
C SER A 76 12.42 -24.30 -5.87
N PRO A 77 12.65 -24.02 -7.17
CA PRO A 77 11.91 -22.96 -7.88
C PRO A 77 10.39 -23.11 -7.77
N GLY A 78 9.88 -24.34 -7.83
CA GLY A 78 8.45 -24.63 -7.66
C GLY A 78 7.92 -24.31 -6.26
N GLN A 79 8.73 -24.52 -5.21
CA GLN A 79 8.35 -24.14 -3.84
C GLN A 79 8.30 -22.62 -3.67
N VAL A 80 9.25 -21.89 -4.23
CA VAL A 80 9.25 -20.42 -4.23
C VAL A 80 7.99 -19.89 -4.92
N GLN A 81 7.73 -20.38 -6.15
CA GLN A 81 6.56 -19.95 -6.91
C GLN A 81 5.24 -20.27 -6.20
N LYS A 82 5.11 -21.47 -5.62
CA LYS A 82 3.92 -21.85 -4.84
C LYS A 82 3.73 -20.96 -3.62
N TYR A 83 4.80 -20.55 -2.97
CA TYR A 83 4.75 -19.64 -1.83
C TYR A 83 4.31 -18.24 -2.24
N LEU A 84 4.90 -17.65 -3.29
CA LEU A 84 4.54 -16.34 -3.80
C LEU A 84 3.09 -16.31 -4.32
N ASN A 85 2.64 -17.37 -4.98
CA ASN A 85 1.27 -17.49 -5.51
C ASN A 85 0.18 -17.60 -4.43
N LYS A 86 0.53 -17.70 -3.14
CA LYS A 86 -0.44 -17.58 -2.05
C LYS A 86 -1.08 -16.19 -2.03
N ILE A 87 -0.33 -15.16 -2.45
CA ILE A 87 -0.85 -13.81 -2.62
C ILE A 87 -1.31 -13.65 -4.06
N SER A 88 -2.59 -13.35 -4.26
CA SER A 88 -3.12 -13.18 -5.62
C SER A 88 -2.66 -11.86 -6.25
N GLY A 89 -2.47 -11.85 -7.58
CA GLY A 89 -2.18 -10.63 -8.34
C GLY A 89 -3.19 -9.51 -8.04
N PRO A 90 -4.51 -9.78 -8.08
CA PRO A 90 -5.52 -8.78 -7.72
C PRO A 90 -5.43 -8.22 -6.30
N LEU A 91 -4.86 -8.94 -5.33
CA LEU A 91 -4.58 -8.39 -4.00
C LEU A 91 -3.32 -7.53 -4.02
N LEU A 92 -2.25 -7.98 -4.69
CA LEU A 92 -1.02 -7.19 -4.88
C LEU A 92 -1.32 -5.87 -5.59
N ASP A 93 -2.19 -5.88 -6.60
CA ASP A 93 -2.64 -4.67 -7.29
C ASP A 93 -3.35 -3.66 -6.36
N ARG A 94 -3.69 -4.02 -5.15
CA ARG A 94 -4.32 -3.15 -4.15
C ARG A 94 -3.36 -2.66 -3.06
N ILE A 95 -2.12 -3.12 -3.09
CA ILE A 95 -1.04 -2.66 -2.21
C ILE A 95 -0.27 -1.56 -2.94
N ASP A 96 -0.36 -0.33 -2.43
CA ASP A 96 0.16 0.86 -3.12
C ASP A 96 1.68 0.91 -3.18
N ILE A 97 2.36 0.40 -2.16
CA ILE A 97 3.83 0.44 -2.03
C ILE A 97 4.33 -0.95 -1.67
N GLN A 98 5.24 -1.48 -2.49
CA GLN A 98 5.91 -2.75 -2.27
C GLN A 98 7.41 -2.48 -2.25
N ILE A 99 8.08 -2.88 -1.17
CA ILE A 99 9.53 -2.67 -1.00
C ILE A 99 10.21 -3.97 -0.64
N GLU A 100 11.34 -4.24 -1.27
CA GLU A 100 12.24 -5.31 -0.89
C GLU A 100 13.24 -4.79 0.13
N ILE A 101 13.34 -5.48 1.28
CA ILE A 101 14.29 -5.13 2.34
C ILE A 101 15.49 -6.04 2.21
N ILE A 102 16.64 -5.44 1.88
CA ILE A 102 17.92 -6.15 1.80
C ILE A 102 18.48 -6.32 3.22
N PRO A 103 19.11 -7.47 3.53
CA PRO A 103 19.79 -7.66 4.81
C PRO A 103 20.82 -6.57 5.09
N VAL A 104 20.76 -5.98 6.28
CA VAL A 104 21.69 -4.91 6.68
C VAL A 104 23.03 -5.53 7.09
N PRO A 105 24.16 -5.12 6.50
CA PRO A 105 25.49 -5.56 6.94
C PRO A 105 25.75 -5.24 8.41
N PHE A 106 26.52 -6.10 9.09
CA PHE A 106 26.83 -5.95 10.51
C PHE A 106 27.40 -4.57 10.85
N ASP A 107 28.31 -4.07 10.01
CA ASP A 107 28.96 -2.76 10.19
C ASP A 107 27.93 -1.60 10.25
N LYS A 108 26.82 -1.72 9.50
CA LYS A 108 25.74 -0.73 9.55
C LYS A 108 24.82 -0.91 10.76
N ILE A 109 24.72 -2.14 11.29
CA ILE A 109 23.94 -2.40 12.52
C ILE A 109 24.68 -1.87 13.74
N SER A 110 26.02 -1.99 13.75
CA SER A 110 26.89 -1.51 14.82
C SER A 110 27.15 0.00 14.75
N ASP A 111 26.78 0.66 13.67
CA ASP A 111 26.94 2.10 13.49
C ASP A 111 26.03 2.86 14.46
N GLN A 112 26.63 3.68 15.31
CA GLN A 112 25.91 4.51 16.29
C GLN A 112 25.24 5.74 15.67
N ARG A 113 25.45 6.02 14.38
CA ARG A 113 24.79 7.12 13.69
C ARG A 113 23.28 6.87 13.65
N ARG A 114 22.55 7.76 14.30
CA ARG A 114 21.09 7.71 14.29
C ARG A 114 20.58 8.18 12.92
N GLY A 115 19.64 7.46 12.36
CA GLY A 115 18.87 7.93 11.21
C GLY A 115 17.98 9.12 11.56
N GLU A 116 17.16 9.55 10.61
CA GLU A 116 16.18 10.61 10.82
C GLU A 116 15.23 10.27 11.98
N SER A 117 14.98 11.23 12.87
CA SER A 117 14.10 11.01 14.02
C SER A 117 12.63 10.85 13.60
N SER A 118 11.88 10.07 14.37
CA SER A 118 10.42 9.95 14.16
C SER A 118 9.70 11.30 14.27
N GLU A 119 10.24 12.23 15.02
CA GLU A 119 9.71 13.58 15.22
C GLU A 119 9.82 14.40 13.92
N THR A 120 10.99 14.42 13.31
CA THR A 120 11.23 15.08 12.01
C THR A 120 10.35 14.50 10.91
N ILE A 121 10.23 13.16 10.85
CA ILE A 121 9.34 12.49 9.91
C ILE A 121 7.87 12.91 10.15
N ARG A 122 7.45 12.96 11.41
CA ARG A 122 6.09 13.35 11.79
C ARG A 122 5.75 14.78 11.34
N GLU A 123 6.65 15.73 11.54
CA GLU A 123 6.46 17.12 11.12
C GLU A 123 6.24 17.23 9.60
N ARG A 124 7.07 16.52 8.80
CA ARG A 124 6.91 16.45 7.35
C ARG A 124 5.56 15.87 6.94
N VAL A 125 5.15 14.78 7.60
CA VAL A 125 3.83 14.16 7.36
C VAL A 125 2.69 15.11 7.74
N ILE A 126 2.80 15.84 8.84
CA ILE A 126 1.78 16.82 9.27
C ILE A 126 1.63 17.93 8.23
N LYS A 127 2.74 18.47 7.70
CA LYS A 127 2.71 19.50 6.65
C LYS A 127 2.00 18.98 5.38
N ALA A 128 2.35 17.79 4.92
CA ALA A 128 1.70 17.16 3.76
C ALA A 128 0.19 16.95 4.01
N ARG A 129 -0.19 16.55 5.23
CA ARG A 129 -1.61 16.39 5.61
C ARG A 129 -2.37 17.72 5.60
N GLN A 130 -1.76 18.80 6.07
CA GLN A 130 -2.37 20.14 6.03
C GLN A 130 -2.58 20.63 4.58
N ILE A 131 -1.66 20.34 3.67
CA ILE A 131 -1.82 20.62 2.23
C ILE A 131 -3.03 19.86 1.67
N GLN A 132 -3.16 18.57 2.00
CA GLN A 132 -4.27 17.73 1.56
C GLN A 132 -5.61 18.20 2.16
N GLU A 133 -5.64 18.55 3.42
CA GLU A 133 -6.83 19.07 4.09
C GLU A 133 -7.34 20.35 3.42
N LYS A 134 -6.45 21.29 3.10
CA LYS A 134 -6.81 22.50 2.35
C LYS A 134 -7.29 22.17 0.93
N ARG A 135 -6.61 21.24 0.24
CA ARG A 135 -6.98 20.80 -1.14
C ARG A 135 -8.39 20.24 -1.21
N TYR A 136 -8.79 19.49 -0.20
CA TYR A 136 -10.08 18.79 -0.18
C TYR A 136 -11.15 19.44 0.68
N ALA A 137 -10.94 20.67 1.14
CA ALA A 137 -11.89 21.39 2.00
C ALA A 137 -13.32 21.48 1.41
N GLU A 138 -13.42 21.59 0.08
CA GLU A 138 -14.69 21.67 -0.67
C GLU A 138 -15.25 20.30 -1.10
N TYR A 139 -14.57 19.19 -0.75
CA TYR A 139 -14.95 17.83 -1.17
C TYR A 139 -15.32 16.96 0.03
N PRO A 140 -16.59 16.96 0.47
CA PRO A 140 -17.02 16.21 1.64
C PRO A 140 -16.67 14.71 1.53
N GLY A 141 -16.09 14.14 2.59
CA GLY A 141 -15.71 12.74 2.64
C GLY A 141 -14.33 12.40 2.05
N ILE A 142 -13.62 13.37 1.48
CA ILE A 142 -12.26 13.21 0.98
C ILE A 142 -11.28 13.91 1.91
N TYR A 143 -10.34 13.18 2.49
CA TYR A 143 -9.40 13.69 3.50
C TYR A 143 -7.93 13.50 3.11
N CYS A 144 -7.66 12.75 2.04
CA CYS A 144 -6.29 12.49 1.59
C CYS A 144 -6.26 12.06 0.11
N ASN A 145 -5.07 12.14 -0.50
CA ASN A 145 -4.87 11.79 -1.91
C ASN A 145 -5.33 10.35 -2.24
N ALA A 146 -5.16 9.41 -1.32
CA ALA A 146 -5.59 8.02 -1.52
C ALA A 146 -7.12 7.89 -1.73
N GLN A 147 -7.91 8.90 -1.36
CA GLN A 147 -9.38 8.90 -1.53
C GLN A 147 -9.86 9.56 -2.83
N MET A 148 -8.96 10.12 -3.63
CA MET A 148 -9.34 10.72 -4.91
C MET A 148 -10.04 9.69 -5.80
N ASN A 149 -11.16 10.12 -6.38
CA ASN A 149 -11.80 9.45 -7.51
C ASN A 149 -11.19 9.94 -8.84
N SER A 150 -11.59 9.37 -9.96
CA SER A 150 -11.03 9.70 -11.29
C SER A 150 -11.16 11.20 -11.64
N LYS A 151 -12.26 11.87 -11.21
CA LYS A 151 -12.45 13.31 -11.41
C LYS A 151 -11.41 14.12 -10.64
N LEU A 152 -11.16 13.79 -9.39
CA LEU A 152 -10.18 14.48 -8.53
C LEU A 152 -8.74 14.16 -8.96
N LEU A 153 -8.47 12.96 -9.48
CA LEU A 153 -7.18 12.62 -10.07
C LEU A 153 -6.85 13.52 -11.26
N SER A 154 -7.81 13.70 -12.17
CA SER A 154 -7.63 14.59 -13.32
C SER A 154 -7.42 16.05 -12.92
N LEU A 155 -8.01 16.48 -11.80
CA LEU A 155 -7.91 17.86 -11.31
C LEU A 155 -6.61 18.12 -10.54
N PHE A 156 -6.21 17.22 -9.65
CA PHE A 156 -5.14 17.46 -8.66
C PHE A 156 -3.87 16.64 -8.86
N ALA A 157 -3.89 15.60 -9.69
CA ALA A 157 -2.78 14.67 -9.89
C ALA A 157 -2.43 14.44 -11.36
N ARG A 158 -2.83 15.35 -12.26
CA ARG A 158 -2.47 15.26 -13.68
C ARG A 158 -0.98 15.56 -13.84
N PRO A 159 -0.19 14.64 -14.41
CA PRO A 159 1.21 14.90 -14.73
C PRO A 159 1.35 15.89 -15.88
N ASP A 160 2.53 16.50 -16.02
CA ASP A 160 2.93 17.23 -17.22
C ASP A 160 3.20 16.27 -18.39
N ASP A 161 3.51 16.79 -19.56
CA ASP A 161 3.73 15.98 -20.77
C ASP A 161 4.91 15.02 -20.64
N LYS A 162 5.95 15.40 -19.88
CA LYS A 162 7.10 14.53 -19.58
C LYS A 162 6.69 13.38 -18.67
N GLY A 163 5.95 13.68 -17.61
CA GLY A 163 5.41 12.71 -16.69
C GLY A 163 4.44 11.74 -17.37
N LEU A 164 3.58 12.22 -18.27
CA LEU A 164 2.70 11.38 -19.07
C LEU A 164 3.47 10.42 -19.99
N THR A 165 4.53 10.89 -20.63
CA THR A 165 5.39 10.06 -21.47
C THR A 165 6.10 8.98 -20.66
N LEU A 166 6.65 9.35 -19.49
CA LEU A 166 7.30 8.41 -18.57
C LEU A 166 6.32 7.36 -18.09
N LEU A 167 5.12 7.78 -17.68
CA LEU A 167 4.08 6.90 -17.19
C LEU A 167 3.60 5.93 -18.28
N LYS A 168 3.38 6.41 -19.51
CA LYS A 168 3.05 5.56 -20.66
C LYS A 168 4.11 4.48 -20.88
N ASN A 169 5.38 4.86 -20.92
CA ASN A 169 6.48 3.91 -21.10
C ASN A 169 6.55 2.87 -19.98
N ALA A 170 6.29 3.28 -18.73
CA ALA A 170 6.24 2.37 -17.59
C ALA A 170 5.06 1.40 -17.69
N MET A 171 3.87 1.89 -18.07
CA MET A 171 2.67 1.07 -18.28
C MET A 171 2.91 -0.01 -19.33
N ASP A 172 3.48 0.38 -20.48
CA ASP A 172 3.76 -0.54 -21.60
C ASP A 172 4.84 -1.57 -21.23
N ARG A 173 5.95 -1.14 -20.60
CA ARG A 173 7.07 -2.04 -20.24
C ARG A 173 6.73 -3.03 -19.13
N LEU A 174 5.94 -2.61 -18.17
CA LEU A 174 5.61 -3.40 -16.97
C LEU A 174 4.23 -4.05 -17.07
N ASN A 175 3.52 -3.85 -18.19
CA ASN A 175 2.17 -4.36 -18.41
C ASN A 175 1.22 -4.05 -17.24
N LEU A 176 1.22 -2.78 -16.82
CA LEU A 176 0.47 -2.32 -15.65
C LEU A 176 -1.03 -2.15 -15.98
N SER A 177 -1.87 -2.41 -14.99
CA SER A 177 -3.32 -2.23 -15.11
C SER A 177 -3.75 -0.76 -15.00
N ALA A 178 -4.96 -0.43 -15.46
CA ALA A 178 -5.55 0.90 -15.25
C ALA A 178 -5.65 1.27 -13.75
N ARG A 179 -5.83 0.28 -12.86
CA ARG A 179 -5.77 0.51 -11.41
C ARG A 179 -4.39 0.95 -10.93
N ALA A 180 -3.34 0.35 -11.50
CA ALA A 180 -1.96 0.75 -11.20
C ALA A 180 -1.71 2.20 -11.63
N TYR A 181 -2.25 2.64 -12.76
CA TYR A 181 -2.20 4.03 -13.22
C TYR A 181 -2.74 5.00 -12.16
N ASP A 182 -3.98 4.81 -11.71
CA ASP A 182 -4.61 5.66 -10.70
C ASP A 182 -3.81 5.69 -9.38
N ARG A 183 -3.23 4.56 -8.97
CA ARG A 183 -2.42 4.45 -7.76
C ARG A 183 -1.11 5.19 -7.88
N ILE A 184 -0.42 5.04 -9.02
CA ILE A 184 0.82 5.77 -9.29
C ILE A 184 0.55 7.27 -9.17
N LEU A 185 -0.53 7.79 -9.73
CA LEU A 185 -0.89 9.20 -9.62
C LEU A 185 -1.15 9.63 -8.17
N LYS A 186 -1.87 8.83 -7.38
CA LYS A 186 -2.13 9.10 -5.96
C LYS A 186 -0.84 9.14 -5.13
N VAL A 187 0.05 8.19 -5.36
CA VAL A 187 1.34 8.10 -4.66
C VAL A 187 2.24 9.26 -5.08
N SER A 188 2.38 9.53 -6.38
CA SER A 188 3.18 10.63 -6.90
C SER A 188 2.71 11.99 -6.37
N ARG A 189 1.39 12.23 -6.30
CA ARG A 189 0.84 13.44 -5.69
C ARG A 189 1.17 13.52 -4.19
N THR A 190 1.20 12.39 -3.50
CA THR A 190 1.56 12.35 -2.08
C THR A 190 3.03 12.63 -1.86
N ILE A 191 3.91 12.12 -2.73
CA ILE A 191 5.35 12.43 -2.70
C ILE A 191 5.55 13.92 -2.91
N ALA A 192 4.91 14.52 -3.91
CA ALA A 192 4.97 15.96 -4.16
C ALA A 192 4.38 16.84 -3.04
N ASP A 193 3.51 16.31 -2.19
CA ASP A 193 3.01 17.00 -1.00
C ASP A 193 4.00 16.89 0.19
N LEU A 194 4.94 15.94 0.14
CA LEU A 194 5.97 15.73 1.16
C LEU A 194 7.24 16.54 0.91
N GLU A 195 7.48 16.98 -0.33
CA GLU A 195 8.57 17.87 -0.76
C GLU A 195 8.25 19.34 -0.48
#